data_cbc10587632281b49b516d4005e79356
#
_entry.id   cbc10587632281b49b516d4005e79356
#
_cell.length_a   1.000
_cell.length_b   1.000
_cell.length_c   1.000
_cell.angle_alpha   90.00
_cell.angle_beta   90.00
_cell.angle_gamma   90.00
#
_symmetry.space_group_name_H-M   'P 1'
#
loop_
_entity.id
_entity.type
_entity.pdbx_description
1 polymer ?
#
loop_
_entity_poly.entity_id
_entity_poly.type
_entity_poly.pdbx_seq_one_letter_code
_entity_poly.pdbx_strand_id
1 'polypeptide(L)'
;AAPAITGAKVMDIDWSLKTFMPTFDSKFFLNLSILVFAVGGCEKISPYVNKMKNPSRDFSRGMISLAIMVTVCAVLGTIALGMMFDSNNIPEDLMTNGAYYAFQTLGEYYHVGDFFVVVYAITNLIGQFAVMILSIDAPLRMLLDSADENYIPKALFKQNKYGTYTNGHKMVTIIVSILIIVPALGIESVDVLVKWLVKVNSVCMPLRYLWTFFAYFMLVKAG
;
A
#
# COMPACT_ATOMS: atom_id res chain seq x y z
N ALA A 1 15.62 -3.09 20.88
CA ALA A 1 16.66 -2.34 21.61
C ALA A 1 16.11 -1.73 22.91
N ALA A 2 14.93 -1.09 22.88
CA ALA A 2 14.34 -0.44 24.06
C ALA A 2 14.16 -1.39 25.27
N PRO A 3 13.60 -2.60 25.14
CA PRO A 3 13.42 -3.52 26.25
C PRO A 3 14.74 -3.96 26.91
N ALA A 4 15.80 -4.14 26.12
CA ALA A 4 17.11 -4.53 26.61
C ALA A 4 17.77 -3.43 27.48
N ILE A 5 17.43 -2.16 27.23
CA ILE A 5 17.99 -1.00 27.95
C ILE A 5 17.18 -0.68 29.20
N THR A 6 15.88 -0.95 29.19
CA THR A 6 14.96 -0.45 30.22
C THR A 6 14.33 -1.55 31.09
N GLY A 7 14.60 -2.83 30.80
CA GLY A 7 14.10 -3.97 31.58
C GLY A 7 12.59 -4.23 31.47
N ALA A 8 11.91 -3.64 30.46
CA ALA A 8 10.49 -3.89 30.25
C ALA A 8 10.22 -5.34 29.85
N LYS A 9 9.15 -5.91 30.38
CA LYS A 9 8.67 -7.20 29.92
C LYS A 9 8.09 -7.05 28.50
N VAL A 10 8.75 -7.68 27.55
CA VAL A 10 8.27 -7.87 26.19
C VAL A 10 7.58 -9.22 26.15
N MET A 11 6.56 -9.38 25.31
CA MET A 11 5.95 -10.69 25.07
C MET A 11 7.02 -11.66 24.57
N ASP A 12 7.12 -12.82 25.17
CA ASP A 12 8.06 -13.85 24.77
C ASP A 12 7.63 -14.43 23.41
N ILE A 13 8.42 -14.18 22.39
CA ILE A 13 8.24 -14.81 21.08
C ILE A 13 8.91 -16.20 21.15
N ASP A 14 8.15 -17.24 20.84
CA ASP A 14 8.71 -18.56 20.58
C ASP A 14 9.49 -18.54 19.27
N TRP A 15 10.82 -18.48 19.35
CA TRP A 15 11.75 -18.46 18.21
C TRP A 15 11.96 -19.84 17.59
N SER A 16 11.07 -20.80 17.84
CA SER A 16 11.12 -22.11 17.19
C SER A 16 10.80 -22.00 15.69
N LEU A 17 11.36 -22.90 14.90
CA LEU A 17 11.05 -23.03 13.46
C LEU A 17 9.54 -23.19 13.21
N LYS A 18 8.82 -23.79 14.16
CA LYS A 18 7.37 -24.02 14.08
C LYS A 18 6.59 -22.70 14.06
N THR A 19 7.04 -21.68 14.79
CA THR A 19 6.40 -20.35 14.82
C THR A 19 6.55 -19.62 13.48
N PHE A 20 7.67 -19.84 12.78
CA PHE A 20 7.96 -19.17 11.50
C PHE A 20 7.58 -20.00 10.28
N MET A 21 7.15 -21.25 10.45
CA MET A 21 6.66 -22.05 9.33
C MET A 21 5.16 -21.89 9.16
N PRO A 22 4.71 -21.37 7.99
CA PRO A 22 3.28 -21.23 7.72
C PRO A 22 2.63 -22.59 7.52
N THR A 23 1.39 -22.72 7.97
CA THR A 23 0.52 -23.83 7.56
C THR A 23 -0.09 -23.47 6.21
N PHE A 24 0.18 -24.27 5.16
CA PHE A 24 -0.31 -24.03 3.80
C PHE A 24 -1.78 -24.48 3.68
N ASP A 25 -2.68 -23.69 4.26
CA ASP A 25 -4.12 -23.86 4.17
C ASP A 25 -4.78 -22.78 3.29
N SER A 26 -6.09 -22.88 3.07
CA SER A 26 -6.83 -21.88 2.29
C SER A 26 -6.74 -20.47 2.90
N LYS A 27 -6.62 -20.36 4.23
CA LYS A 27 -6.48 -19.07 4.92
C LYS A 27 -5.12 -18.44 4.66
N PHE A 28 -4.06 -19.25 4.55
CA PHE A 28 -2.73 -18.78 4.17
C PHE A 28 -2.75 -18.10 2.79
N PHE A 29 -3.37 -18.77 1.79
CA PHE A 29 -3.45 -18.20 0.44
C PHE A 29 -4.31 -16.93 0.36
N LEU A 30 -5.38 -16.85 1.15
CA LEU A 30 -6.17 -15.61 1.27
C LEU A 30 -5.34 -14.47 1.88
N ASN A 31 -4.61 -14.76 2.95
CA ASN A 31 -3.73 -13.77 3.58
C ASN A 31 -2.54 -13.39 2.68
N LEU A 32 -2.01 -14.33 1.89
CA LEU A 32 -0.96 -14.05 0.92
C LEU A 32 -1.37 -13.01 -0.11
N SER A 33 -2.63 -13.01 -0.55
CA SER A 33 -3.14 -11.98 -1.48
C SER A 33 -3.11 -10.58 -0.86
N ILE A 34 -3.41 -10.47 0.43
CA ILE A 34 -3.32 -9.21 1.19
C ILE A 34 -1.86 -8.76 1.33
N LEU A 35 -0.93 -9.70 1.57
CA LEU A 35 0.50 -9.39 1.63
C LEU A 35 1.04 -8.90 0.27
N VAL A 36 0.64 -9.55 -0.83
CA VAL A 36 0.99 -9.10 -2.18
C VAL A 36 0.46 -7.69 -2.44
N PHE A 37 -0.77 -7.40 -2.01
CA PHE A 37 -1.33 -6.06 -2.07
C PHE A 37 -0.53 -5.04 -1.24
N ALA A 38 -0.13 -5.40 -0.01
CA ALA A 38 0.59 -4.51 0.89
C ALA A 38 1.99 -4.13 0.39
N VAL A 39 2.71 -5.06 -0.28
CA VAL A 39 4.06 -4.81 -0.82
C VAL A 39 4.07 -4.36 -2.28
N GLY A 40 2.93 -4.45 -2.96
CA GLY A 40 2.78 -4.06 -4.36
C GLY A 40 2.63 -2.55 -4.55
N GLY A 41 2.57 -2.11 -5.81
CA GLY A 41 2.31 -0.70 -6.16
C GLY A 41 3.52 0.06 -6.69
N CYS A 42 4.67 -0.57 -6.73
CA CYS A 42 5.89 0.02 -7.31
C CYS A 42 5.72 0.35 -8.81
N GLU A 43 4.87 -0.37 -9.51
CA GLU A 43 4.52 -0.12 -10.90
C GLU A 43 3.86 1.24 -11.15
N LYS A 44 3.29 1.87 -10.11
CA LYS A 44 2.71 3.21 -10.21
C LYS A 44 3.72 4.28 -10.61
N ILE A 45 5.03 3.99 -10.45
CA ILE A 45 6.10 4.91 -10.84
C ILE A 45 6.44 4.77 -12.34
N SER A 46 6.01 3.68 -13.01
CA SER A 46 6.33 3.41 -14.42
C SER A 46 6.02 4.55 -15.39
N PRO A 47 4.91 5.32 -15.29
CA PRO A 47 4.65 6.44 -16.20
C PRO A 47 5.67 7.58 -16.12
N TYR A 48 6.47 7.62 -15.06
CA TYR A 48 7.47 8.68 -14.85
C TYR A 48 8.89 8.26 -15.31
N VAL A 49 9.06 7.01 -15.75
CA VAL A 49 10.38 6.48 -16.17
C VAL A 49 11.01 7.33 -17.27
N ASN A 50 10.22 7.78 -18.25
CA ASN A 50 10.70 8.60 -19.35
C ASN A 50 11.18 10.00 -18.93
N LYS A 51 10.90 10.43 -17.70
CA LYS A 51 11.36 11.71 -17.14
C LYS A 51 12.70 11.57 -16.39
N MET A 52 13.24 10.35 -16.26
CA MET A 52 14.53 10.08 -15.63
C MET A 52 15.67 10.35 -16.59
N LYS A 53 16.84 10.76 -16.06
CA LYS A 53 18.04 11.03 -16.87
C LYS A 53 18.56 9.76 -17.56
N ASN A 54 18.62 8.64 -16.85
CA ASN A 54 19.01 7.33 -17.36
C ASN A 54 17.96 6.29 -16.98
N PRO A 55 16.85 6.19 -17.74
CA PRO A 55 15.69 5.38 -17.36
C PRO A 55 16.02 3.91 -17.03
N SER A 56 16.77 3.24 -17.88
CA SER A 56 17.07 1.82 -17.72
C SER A 56 17.91 1.51 -16.48
N ARG A 57 18.86 2.39 -16.14
CA ARG A 57 19.76 2.20 -15.00
C ARG A 57 19.12 2.69 -13.69
N ASP A 58 18.58 3.90 -13.71
CA ASP A 58 18.11 4.59 -12.49
C ASP A 58 16.81 3.96 -12.00
N PHE A 59 15.91 3.56 -12.91
CA PHE A 59 14.70 2.85 -12.55
C PHE A 59 14.99 1.49 -11.92
N SER A 60 15.81 0.65 -12.55
CA SER A 60 16.15 -0.67 -12.01
C SER A 60 16.81 -0.58 -10.63
N ARG A 61 17.75 0.36 -10.44
CA ARG A 61 18.40 0.57 -9.14
C ARG A 61 17.42 1.07 -8.08
N GLY A 62 16.54 1.99 -8.45
CA GLY A 62 15.48 2.49 -7.58
C GLY A 62 14.54 1.38 -7.13
N MET A 63 14.16 0.47 -8.03
CA MET A 63 13.29 -0.66 -7.72
C MET A 63 13.96 -1.67 -6.78
N ILE A 64 15.23 -2.00 -7.01
CA ILE A 64 15.99 -2.90 -6.12
C ILE A 64 16.13 -2.28 -4.73
N SER A 65 16.50 -0.99 -4.66
CA SER A 65 16.61 -0.27 -3.39
C SER A 65 15.28 -0.25 -2.64
N LEU A 66 14.17 0.03 -3.34
CA LEU A 66 12.84 -0.01 -2.77
C LEU A 66 12.48 -1.39 -2.23
N ALA A 67 12.73 -2.45 -3.00
CA ALA A 67 12.45 -3.83 -2.60
C ALA A 67 13.21 -4.21 -1.32
N ILE A 68 14.49 -3.88 -1.23
CA ILE A 68 15.31 -4.12 -0.04
C ILE A 68 14.73 -3.34 1.16
N MET A 69 14.47 -2.05 0.98
CA MET A 69 13.94 -1.19 2.04
C MET A 69 12.58 -1.70 2.56
N VAL A 70 11.65 -2.01 1.67
CA VAL A 70 10.33 -2.53 2.04
C VAL A 70 10.45 -3.86 2.77
N THR A 71 11.31 -4.77 2.29
CA THR A 71 11.51 -6.08 2.94
C THR A 71 12.06 -5.90 4.35
N VAL A 72 13.09 -5.08 4.52
CA VAL A 72 13.69 -4.82 5.84
C VAL A 72 12.67 -4.18 6.78
N CYS A 73 11.95 -3.14 6.33
CA CYS A 73 10.92 -2.48 7.14
C CYS A 73 9.76 -3.42 7.48
N ALA A 74 9.32 -4.27 6.56
CA ALA A 74 8.25 -5.22 6.80
C ALA A 74 8.65 -6.27 7.83
N VAL A 75 9.83 -6.86 7.70
CA VAL A 75 10.34 -7.89 8.64
C VAL A 75 10.52 -7.28 10.03
N LEU A 76 11.23 -6.16 10.14
CA LEU A 76 11.48 -5.52 11.43
C LEU A 76 10.18 -5.00 12.07
N GLY A 77 9.28 -4.43 11.26
CA GLY A 77 7.97 -3.95 11.72
C GLY A 77 7.09 -5.08 12.25
N THR A 78 7.04 -6.21 11.53
CA THR A 78 6.27 -7.39 11.96
C THR A 78 6.80 -7.98 13.26
N ILE A 79 8.12 -8.11 13.40
CA ILE A 79 8.76 -8.58 14.64
C ILE A 79 8.44 -7.61 15.78
N ALA A 80 8.58 -6.30 15.56
CA ALA A 80 8.28 -5.29 16.58
C ALA A 80 6.83 -5.34 17.05
N LEU A 81 5.87 -5.46 16.12
CA LEU A 81 4.44 -5.61 16.44
C LEU A 81 4.16 -6.92 17.18
N GLY A 82 4.77 -8.03 16.77
CA GLY A 82 4.65 -9.33 17.45
C GLY A 82 5.17 -9.30 18.89
N MET A 83 6.11 -8.42 19.21
CA MET A 83 6.59 -8.21 20.57
C MET A 83 5.66 -7.33 21.44
N MET A 84 4.74 -6.59 20.81
CA MET A 84 3.85 -5.64 21.49
C MET A 84 2.45 -6.19 21.74
N PHE A 85 1.98 -7.11 20.88
CA PHE A 85 0.62 -7.65 20.94
C PHE A 85 0.61 -9.13 21.31
N ASP A 86 -0.34 -9.52 22.18
CA ASP A 86 -0.60 -10.92 22.49
C ASP A 86 -1.29 -11.60 21.30
N SER A 87 -0.67 -12.65 20.77
CA SER A 87 -1.21 -13.45 19.66
C SER A 87 -2.56 -14.11 19.96
N ASN A 88 -2.89 -14.30 21.26
CA ASN A 88 -4.14 -14.89 21.71
C ASN A 88 -5.28 -13.86 21.88
N ASN A 89 -4.94 -12.57 21.90
CA ASN A 89 -5.89 -11.48 22.12
C ASN A 89 -5.63 -10.32 21.15
N ILE A 90 -5.79 -10.61 19.86
CA ILE A 90 -5.55 -9.62 18.79
C ILE A 90 -6.80 -8.75 18.65
N PRO A 91 -6.68 -7.40 18.73
CA PRO A 91 -7.79 -6.50 18.44
C PRO A 91 -8.36 -6.72 17.03
N GLU A 92 -9.68 -6.70 16.89
CA GLU A 92 -10.35 -6.90 15.59
C GLU A 92 -9.98 -5.84 14.54
N ASP A 93 -9.62 -4.65 14.99
CA ASP A 93 -9.24 -3.50 14.18
C ASP A 93 -7.72 -3.31 14.06
N LEU A 94 -6.91 -4.32 14.43
CA LEU A 94 -5.45 -4.26 14.35
C LEU A 94 -4.94 -3.86 12.96
N MET A 95 -5.65 -4.25 11.90
CA MET A 95 -5.29 -3.93 10.53
C MET A 95 -5.36 -2.42 10.24
N THR A 96 -6.30 -1.71 10.85
CA THR A 96 -6.51 -0.27 10.65
C THR A 96 -5.81 0.58 11.71
N ASN A 97 -5.84 0.13 12.96
CA ASN A 97 -5.42 0.90 14.12
C ASN A 97 -4.17 0.34 14.83
N GLY A 98 -3.64 -0.82 14.38
CA GLY A 98 -2.53 -1.49 15.08
C GLY A 98 -1.29 -0.64 15.26
N ALA A 99 -0.95 0.21 14.28
CA ALA A 99 0.18 1.12 14.41
C ALA A 99 -0.09 2.21 15.45
N TYR A 100 -1.32 2.72 15.55
CA TYR A 100 -1.68 3.70 16.59
C TYR A 100 -1.55 3.09 17.99
N TYR A 101 -2.05 1.86 18.19
CA TYR A 101 -1.90 1.14 19.46
C TYR A 101 -0.43 0.90 19.82
N ALA A 102 0.40 0.53 18.84
CA ALA A 102 1.81 0.33 19.06
C ALA A 102 2.51 1.62 19.51
N PHE A 103 2.22 2.76 18.86
CA PHE A 103 2.79 4.05 19.25
C PHE A 103 2.22 4.58 20.56
N GLN A 104 0.97 4.26 20.89
CA GLN A 104 0.38 4.58 22.21
C GLN A 104 1.10 3.81 23.30
N THR A 105 1.23 2.48 23.18
CA THR A 105 1.97 1.64 24.12
C THR A 105 3.42 2.12 24.29
N LEU A 106 4.05 2.56 23.21
CA LEU A 106 5.40 3.12 23.26
C LEU A 106 5.45 4.45 24.03
N GLY A 107 4.44 5.30 23.85
CA GLY A 107 4.31 6.58 24.59
C GLY A 107 4.11 6.38 26.09
N GLU A 108 3.27 5.45 26.47
CA GLU A 108 3.04 5.05 27.88
C GLU A 108 4.33 4.50 28.49
N TYR A 109 5.03 3.65 27.75
CA TYR A 109 6.27 3.05 28.17
C TYR A 109 7.39 4.07 28.47
N TYR A 110 7.55 5.10 27.63
CA TYR A 110 8.53 6.17 27.82
C TYR A 110 8.01 7.33 28.67
N HIS A 111 6.79 7.26 29.19
CA HIS A 111 6.14 8.33 29.98
C HIS A 111 6.08 9.68 29.24
N VAL A 112 5.91 9.64 27.91
CA VAL A 112 5.81 10.84 27.06
C VAL A 112 4.36 11.07 26.55
N GLY A 113 3.39 10.34 27.10
CA GLY A 113 1.97 10.44 26.73
C GLY A 113 1.76 10.16 25.23
N ASP A 114 0.93 10.96 24.59
CA ASP A 114 0.51 10.76 23.19
C ASP A 114 1.50 11.28 22.14
N PHE A 115 2.71 11.70 22.55
CA PHE A 115 3.67 12.31 21.63
C PHE A 115 3.95 11.44 20.40
N PHE A 116 4.22 10.15 20.59
CA PHE A 116 4.51 9.24 19.46
C PHE A 116 3.28 9.00 18.57
N VAL A 117 2.08 8.96 19.15
CA VAL A 117 0.82 8.83 18.42
C VAL A 117 0.60 10.03 17.51
N VAL A 118 0.82 11.24 18.03
CA VAL A 118 0.65 12.49 17.26
C VAL A 118 1.67 12.57 16.13
N VAL A 119 2.94 12.27 16.39
CA VAL A 119 3.98 12.25 15.34
C VAL A 119 3.66 11.22 14.26
N TYR A 120 3.23 10.02 14.66
CA TYR A 120 2.80 8.99 13.71
C TYR A 120 1.58 9.45 12.90
N ALA A 121 0.55 10.00 13.54
CA ALA A 121 -0.66 10.48 12.88
C ALA A 121 -0.36 11.54 11.82
N ILE A 122 0.49 12.52 12.13
CA ILE A 122 0.90 13.57 11.18
C ILE A 122 1.68 12.95 10.00
N THR A 123 2.65 12.10 10.29
CA THR A 123 3.46 11.45 9.27
C THR A 123 2.60 10.56 8.35
N ASN A 124 1.70 9.78 8.95
CA ASN A 124 0.77 8.93 8.22
C ASN A 124 -0.17 9.75 7.34
N LEU A 125 -0.71 10.85 7.86
CA LEU A 125 -1.58 11.76 7.10
C LEU A 125 -0.87 12.30 5.86
N ILE A 126 0.35 12.80 5.99
CA ILE A 126 1.16 13.30 4.88
C ILE A 126 1.43 12.18 3.86
N GLY A 127 1.78 10.99 4.35
CA GLY A 127 2.00 9.81 3.51
C GLY A 127 0.75 9.40 2.72
N GLN A 128 -0.41 9.38 3.36
CA GLN A 128 -1.68 9.03 2.72
C GLN A 128 -2.07 10.05 1.64
N PHE A 129 -1.85 11.35 1.87
CA PHE A 129 -2.06 12.37 0.84
C PHE A 129 -1.15 12.15 -0.38
N ALA A 130 0.12 11.85 -0.17
CA ALA A 130 1.05 11.56 -1.26
C ALA A 130 0.63 10.33 -2.07
N VAL A 131 0.24 9.24 -1.38
CA VAL A 131 -0.26 8.01 -2.01
C VAL A 131 -1.56 8.26 -2.77
N MET A 132 -2.47 9.06 -2.24
CA MET A 132 -3.73 9.44 -2.90
C MET A 132 -3.46 10.17 -4.22
N ILE A 133 -2.60 11.19 -4.20
CA ILE A 133 -2.23 11.94 -5.40
C ILE A 133 -1.63 11.01 -6.46
N LEU A 134 -0.66 10.18 -6.08
CA LEU A 134 -0.01 9.23 -6.98
C LEU A 134 -1.00 8.19 -7.52
N SER A 135 -1.93 7.73 -6.70
CA SER A 135 -2.92 6.72 -7.10
C SER A 135 -3.96 7.24 -8.08
N ILE A 136 -4.18 8.54 -8.14
CA ILE A 136 -5.04 9.18 -9.14
C ILE A 136 -4.23 9.53 -10.41
N ASP A 137 -3.05 10.12 -10.27
CA ASP A 137 -2.26 10.61 -11.40
C ASP A 137 -1.65 9.50 -12.24
N ALA A 138 -1.05 8.47 -11.60
CA ALA A 138 -0.29 7.45 -12.32
C ALA A 138 -1.16 6.59 -13.29
N PRO A 139 -2.30 6.03 -12.88
CA PRO A 139 -3.17 5.27 -13.79
C PRO A 139 -3.75 6.13 -14.91
N LEU A 140 -4.07 7.39 -14.60
CA LEU A 140 -4.59 8.32 -15.59
C LEU A 140 -3.55 8.65 -16.66
N ARG A 141 -2.28 8.86 -16.26
CA ARG A 141 -1.17 9.04 -17.20
C ARG A 141 -0.94 7.80 -18.04
N MET A 142 -0.90 6.61 -17.41
CA MET A 142 -0.76 5.36 -18.17
C MET A 142 -1.82 5.23 -19.25
N LEU A 143 -3.08 5.55 -18.91
CA LEU A 143 -4.18 5.50 -19.86
C LEU A 143 -4.02 6.53 -20.97
N LEU A 144 -3.82 7.81 -20.64
CA LEU A 144 -3.83 8.90 -21.61
C LEU A 144 -2.54 8.97 -22.44
N ASP A 145 -1.38 8.60 -21.87
CA ASP A 145 -0.11 8.57 -22.61
C ASP A 145 -0.03 7.38 -23.60
N SER A 146 -0.85 6.34 -23.39
CA SER A 146 -0.86 5.13 -24.24
C SER A 146 -2.07 5.02 -25.15
N ALA A 147 -3.10 5.82 -24.93
CA ALA A 147 -4.36 5.71 -25.65
C ALA A 147 -4.34 6.46 -26.99
N ASP A 148 -5.00 5.87 -27.99
CA ASP A 148 -5.31 6.57 -29.23
C ASP A 148 -6.43 7.60 -29.00
N GLU A 149 -6.18 8.85 -29.44
CA GLU A 149 -7.13 9.97 -29.32
C GLU A 149 -8.48 9.71 -30.00
N ASN A 150 -8.57 8.71 -30.88
CA ASN A 150 -9.81 8.34 -31.56
C ASN A 150 -10.80 7.60 -30.63
N TYR A 151 -10.33 6.95 -29.56
CA TYR A 151 -11.14 6.18 -28.65
C TYR A 151 -11.49 6.89 -27.34
N ILE A 152 -10.79 7.99 -27.02
CA ILE A 152 -10.98 8.75 -25.78
C ILE A 152 -11.35 10.20 -26.11
N PRO A 153 -12.31 10.81 -25.40
CA PRO A 153 -12.69 12.19 -25.60
C PRO A 153 -11.48 13.14 -25.54
N LYS A 154 -11.26 13.93 -26.58
CA LYS A 154 -10.13 14.88 -26.70
C LYS A 154 -10.04 15.86 -25.51
N ALA A 155 -11.16 16.16 -24.86
CA ALA A 155 -11.19 17.00 -23.68
C ALA A 155 -10.35 16.45 -22.51
N LEU A 156 -10.15 15.12 -22.43
CA LEU A 156 -9.38 14.49 -21.36
C LEU A 156 -7.87 14.64 -21.55
N PHE A 157 -7.41 14.82 -22.80
CA PHE A 157 -5.99 15.02 -23.12
C PHE A 157 -5.50 16.44 -22.82
N LYS A 158 -6.40 17.38 -22.51
CA LYS A 158 -6.02 18.76 -22.21
C LYS A 158 -5.17 18.84 -20.95
N GLN A 159 -3.91 19.23 -21.12
CA GLN A 159 -2.96 19.45 -20.04
C GLN A 159 -2.93 20.92 -19.62
N ASN A 160 -2.61 21.16 -18.35
CA ASN A 160 -2.28 22.48 -17.83
C ASN A 160 -0.80 22.83 -18.10
N LYS A 161 -0.37 24.02 -17.69
CA LYS A 161 1.03 24.49 -17.83
C LYS A 161 2.08 23.60 -17.13
N TYR A 162 1.67 22.69 -16.25
CA TYR A 162 2.53 21.75 -15.54
C TYR A 162 2.48 20.32 -16.12
N GLY A 163 1.83 20.14 -17.28
CA GLY A 163 1.69 18.82 -17.91
C GLY A 163 0.75 17.87 -17.18
N THR A 164 -0.25 18.39 -16.48
CA THR A 164 -1.26 17.58 -15.75
C THR A 164 -2.57 17.56 -16.51
N TYR A 165 -3.16 16.39 -16.68
CA TYR A 165 -4.47 16.16 -17.33
C TYR A 165 -5.63 16.61 -16.44
N THR A 166 -5.93 17.90 -16.40
CA THR A 166 -6.87 18.48 -15.45
C THR A 166 -8.28 17.89 -15.54
N ASN A 167 -8.80 17.69 -16.75
CA ASN A 167 -10.13 17.13 -16.94
C ASN A 167 -10.17 15.63 -16.60
N GLY A 168 -9.10 14.90 -16.92
CA GLY A 168 -8.94 13.51 -16.52
C GLY A 168 -8.95 13.35 -15.00
N HIS A 169 -8.21 14.18 -14.28
CA HIS A 169 -8.22 14.17 -12.81
C HIS A 169 -9.59 14.46 -12.23
N LYS A 170 -10.31 15.46 -12.75
CA LYS A 170 -11.68 15.75 -12.32
C LYS A 170 -12.60 14.55 -12.52
N MET A 171 -12.53 13.91 -13.69
CA MET A 171 -13.33 12.72 -13.99
C MET A 171 -13.04 11.58 -13.01
N VAL A 172 -11.76 11.24 -12.82
CA VAL A 172 -11.36 10.16 -11.90
C VAL A 172 -11.78 10.49 -10.46
N THR A 173 -11.58 11.72 -10.01
CA THR A 173 -12.00 12.14 -8.67
C THR A 173 -13.50 12.00 -8.47
N ILE A 174 -14.32 12.40 -9.43
CA ILE A 174 -15.78 12.24 -9.37
C ILE A 174 -16.16 10.75 -9.30
N ILE A 175 -15.60 9.91 -10.18
CA ILE A 175 -15.87 8.46 -10.19
C ILE A 175 -15.49 7.83 -8.86
N VAL A 176 -14.28 8.11 -8.35
CA VAL A 176 -13.80 7.57 -7.07
C VAL A 176 -14.66 8.04 -5.91
N SER A 177 -15.06 9.32 -5.91
CA SER A 177 -15.96 9.85 -4.88
C SER A 177 -17.30 9.12 -4.87
N ILE A 178 -17.89 8.86 -6.03
CA ILE A 178 -19.14 8.09 -6.13
C ILE A 178 -18.94 6.65 -5.62
N LEU A 179 -17.84 6.00 -6.02
CA LEU A 179 -17.52 4.62 -5.61
C LEU A 179 -17.28 4.49 -4.10
N ILE A 180 -16.90 5.56 -3.42
CA ILE A 180 -16.72 5.59 -1.97
C ILE A 180 -18.04 5.96 -1.26
N ILE A 181 -18.72 7.00 -1.72
CA ILE A 181 -19.92 7.55 -1.05
C ILE A 181 -21.09 6.55 -1.15
N VAL A 182 -21.33 5.95 -2.33
CA VAL A 182 -22.48 5.06 -2.51
C VAL A 182 -22.45 3.85 -1.58
N PRO A 183 -21.35 3.08 -1.49
CA PRO A 183 -21.26 2.00 -0.51
C PRO A 183 -21.29 2.49 0.94
N ALA A 184 -20.72 3.67 1.23
CA ALA A 184 -20.70 4.23 2.59
C ALA A 184 -22.10 4.55 3.11
N LEU A 185 -23.04 4.87 2.26
CA LEU A 185 -24.45 5.12 2.65
C LEU A 185 -25.18 3.84 3.09
N GLY A 186 -24.70 2.66 2.70
CA GLY A 186 -25.30 1.36 3.04
C GLY A 186 -24.51 0.56 4.08
N ILE A 187 -23.38 1.07 4.57
CA ILE A 187 -22.48 0.35 5.48
C ILE A 187 -22.45 1.08 6.83
N GLU A 188 -22.66 0.33 7.91
CA GLU A 188 -22.82 0.87 9.27
C GLU A 188 -21.55 1.53 9.83
N SER A 189 -20.35 1.14 9.35
CA SER A 189 -19.09 1.70 9.83
C SER A 189 -18.04 1.88 8.74
N VAL A 190 -17.22 2.92 8.88
CA VAL A 190 -16.09 3.21 7.98
C VAL A 190 -15.07 2.07 7.96
N ASP A 191 -14.84 1.41 9.09
CA ASP A 191 -13.90 0.28 9.20
C ASP A 191 -14.33 -0.92 8.34
N VAL A 192 -15.62 -1.25 8.34
CA VAL A 192 -16.19 -2.29 7.48
C VAL A 192 -16.04 -1.95 6.00
N LEU A 193 -16.30 -0.68 5.63
CA LEU A 193 -16.10 -0.19 4.27
C LEU A 193 -14.63 -0.33 3.83
N VAL A 194 -13.69 0.11 4.65
CA VAL A 194 -12.25 0.03 4.35
C VAL A 194 -11.83 -1.43 4.19
N LYS A 195 -12.23 -2.32 5.10
CA LYS A 195 -11.94 -3.76 4.99
C LYS A 195 -12.50 -4.37 3.71
N TRP A 196 -13.71 -3.98 3.31
CA TRP A 196 -14.33 -4.45 2.07
C TRP A 196 -13.56 -3.97 0.84
N LEU A 197 -13.22 -2.68 0.75
CA LEU A 197 -12.45 -2.10 -0.34
C LEU A 197 -11.05 -2.73 -0.45
N VAL A 198 -10.38 -2.98 0.66
CA VAL A 198 -9.09 -3.68 0.69
C VAL A 198 -9.21 -5.10 0.15
N LYS A 199 -10.24 -5.85 0.56
CA LYS A 199 -10.49 -7.22 0.06
C LYS A 199 -10.71 -7.22 -1.46
N VAL A 200 -11.54 -6.33 -1.98
CA VAL A 200 -11.78 -6.22 -3.43
C VAL A 200 -10.50 -5.89 -4.17
N ASN A 201 -9.74 -4.91 -3.67
CA ASN A 201 -8.50 -4.49 -4.31
C ASN A 201 -7.41 -5.57 -4.24
N SER A 202 -7.34 -6.35 -3.15
CA SER A 202 -6.39 -7.46 -3.00
C SER A 202 -6.62 -8.61 -3.99
N VAL A 203 -7.85 -8.76 -4.50
CA VAL A 203 -8.15 -9.71 -5.57
C VAL A 203 -7.85 -9.10 -6.96
N CYS A 204 -8.20 -7.84 -7.18
CA CYS A 204 -7.98 -7.17 -8.47
C CYS A 204 -6.50 -7.00 -8.81
N MET A 205 -5.65 -6.78 -7.82
CA MET A 205 -4.22 -6.50 -8.01
C MET A 205 -3.44 -7.70 -8.58
N PRO A 206 -3.53 -8.93 -8.04
CA PRO A 206 -2.91 -10.11 -8.65
C PRO A 206 -3.40 -10.39 -10.08
N LEU A 207 -4.71 -10.18 -10.35
CA LEU A 207 -5.26 -10.34 -11.69
C LEU A 207 -4.62 -9.36 -12.68
N ARG A 208 -4.39 -8.11 -12.28
CA ARG A 208 -3.68 -7.12 -13.10
C ARG A 208 -2.24 -7.57 -13.40
N TYR A 209 -1.53 -8.13 -12.42
CA TYR A 209 -0.18 -8.65 -12.65
C TYR A 209 -0.18 -9.84 -13.62
N LEU A 210 -1.15 -10.75 -13.52
CA LEU A 210 -1.29 -11.86 -14.48
C LEU A 210 -1.43 -11.34 -15.92
N TRP A 211 -2.26 -10.30 -16.14
CA TRP A 211 -2.40 -9.66 -17.44
C TRP A 211 -1.09 -9.02 -17.92
N THR A 212 -0.35 -8.36 -17.04
CA THR A 212 0.93 -7.75 -17.38
C THR A 212 1.96 -8.79 -17.80
N PHE A 213 2.07 -9.92 -17.07
CA PHE A 213 2.95 -11.02 -17.44
C PHE A 213 2.52 -11.71 -18.73
N PHE A 214 1.23 -11.87 -18.93
CA PHE A 214 0.69 -12.44 -20.17
C PHE A 214 1.00 -11.53 -21.38
N ALA A 215 0.81 -10.24 -21.26
CA ALA A 215 1.16 -9.26 -22.29
C ALA A 215 2.65 -9.28 -22.62
N TYR A 216 3.52 -9.34 -21.59
CA TYR A 216 4.96 -9.47 -21.80
C TYR A 216 5.33 -10.75 -22.55
N PHE A 217 4.74 -11.89 -22.16
CA PHE A 217 4.96 -13.17 -22.83
C PHE A 217 4.54 -13.13 -24.30
N MET A 218 3.40 -12.51 -24.59
CA MET A 218 2.92 -12.34 -25.97
C MET A 218 3.82 -11.43 -26.80
N LEU A 219 4.34 -10.35 -26.22
CA LEU A 219 5.28 -9.44 -26.89
C LEU A 219 6.61 -10.15 -27.23
N VAL A 220 7.17 -10.90 -26.28
CA VAL A 220 8.40 -11.69 -26.51
C VAL A 220 8.22 -12.76 -27.59
N LYS A 221 7.01 -13.33 -27.70
CA LYS A 221 6.70 -14.32 -28.74
C LYS A 221 6.48 -13.70 -30.12
N ALA A 222 6.07 -12.45 -30.17
CA ALA A 222 5.76 -11.72 -31.41
C ALA A 222 6.98 -11.04 -32.05
N GLY A 223 8.07 -10.80 -31.29
CA GLY A 223 9.34 -10.21 -31.75
C GLY A 223 10.40 -11.23 -31.98
#